data_fb4e2669dce38c07fb1c7494b13a43d8
#
_entry.id   fb4e2669dce38c07fb1c7494b13a43d8
#
_cell.length_a   1.000
_cell.length_b   1.000
_cell.length_c   1.000
_cell.angle_alpha   90.00
_cell.angle_beta   90.00
_cell.angle_gamma   90.00
#
_symmetry.space_group_name_H-M   'P 1'
#
loop_
_entity.id
_entity.type
_entity.pdbx_description
1 polymer ?
#
loop_
_entity_poly.entity_id
_entity_poly.type
_entity_poly.pdbx_seq_one_letter_code
_entity_poly.pdbx_strand_id
1 'polypeptide(L)'
;MRVVRVNLPVGATIPLHTHPSPVVVVVTKGTMTNVRLVDGNEVVSLVQPGNGFLEGHPDEPHYVTNRGPEPAEAMVTFASVEGLPNMVPMN
;
A
#
# COMPACT_ATOMS: atom_id res chain seq x y z
N MET A 1 8.78 -7.64 12.94
CA MET A 1 8.83 -6.48 12.04
C MET A 1 9.55 -6.85 10.76
N ARG A 2 9.05 -6.41 9.63
CA ARG A 2 9.63 -6.72 8.33
C ARG A 2 9.63 -5.48 7.45
N VAL A 3 10.76 -5.20 6.78
CA VAL A 3 10.87 -4.08 5.85
C VAL A 3 11.08 -4.64 4.46
N VAL A 4 10.24 -4.23 3.52
CA VAL A 4 10.25 -4.71 2.14
C VAL A 4 10.31 -3.53 1.18
N ARG A 5 11.17 -3.64 0.16
CA ARG A 5 11.18 -2.68 -0.95
C ARG A 5 10.17 -3.15 -1.99
N VAL A 6 9.27 -2.26 -2.36
CA VAL A 6 8.26 -2.55 -3.37
C VAL A 6 8.52 -1.67 -4.58
N ASN A 7 8.65 -2.30 -5.75
CA ASN A 7 8.78 -1.60 -7.02
C ASN A 7 7.47 -1.77 -7.79
N LEU A 8 6.91 -0.64 -8.23
CA LEU A 8 5.63 -0.64 -8.91
C LEU A 8 5.79 0.05 -10.27
N PRO A 9 5.96 -0.74 -11.35
CA PRO A 9 6.05 -0.17 -12.70
C PRO A 9 4.79 0.60 -13.08
N VAL A 10 4.92 1.48 -14.07
CA VAL A 10 3.77 2.23 -14.60
C VAL A 10 2.69 1.25 -15.06
N GLY A 11 1.46 1.47 -14.63
CA GLY A 11 0.32 0.62 -14.96
C GLY A 11 0.14 -0.59 -14.05
N ALA A 12 1.09 -0.87 -13.18
CA ALA A 12 0.98 -1.99 -12.25
C ALA A 12 0.06 -1.64 -11.07
N THR A 13 -0.59 -2.65 -10.55
CA THR A 13 -1.50 -2.51 -9.41
C THR A 13 -1.26 -3.63 -8.42
N ILE A 14 -1.15 -3.25 -7.15
CA ILE A 14 -1.25 -4.20 -6.05
C ILE A 14 -2.73 -4.36 -5.77
N PRO A 15 -3.31 -5.55 -6.00
CA PRO A 15 -4.75 -5.75 -5.90
C PRO A 15 -5.32 -5.47 -4.51
N LEU A 16 -6.62 -5.31 -4.45
CA LEU A 16 -7.36 -5.06 -3.22
C LEU A 16 -7.00 -6.07 -2.14
N HIS A 17 -6.64 -5.59 -0.96
CA HIS A 17 -6.21 -6.44 0.14
C HIS A 17 -6.39 -5.74 1.49
N THR A 18 -6.23 -6.51 2.56
CA THR A 18 -6.17 -5.99 3.92
C THR A 18 -4.86 -6.42 4.56
N HIS A 19 -4.55 -5.85 5.71
CA HIS A 19 -3.37 -6.22 6.50
C HIS A 19 -3.78 -6.65 7.90
N PRO A 20 -3.24 -7.76 8.43
CA PRO A 20 -3.57 -8.22 9.79
C PRO A 20 -2.92 -7.36 10.88
N SER A 21 -1.94 -6.53 10.55
CA SER A 21 -1.26 -5.63 11.48
C SER A 21 -0.86 -4.34 10.80
N PRO A 22 -0.53 -3.29 11.55
CA PRO A 22 -0.19 -1.98 10.97
C PRO A 22 0.97 -2.05 9.98
N VAL A 23 0.85 -1.25 8.92
CA VAL A 23 1.84 -1.16 7.84
C VAL A 23 2.14 0.31 7.61
N VAL A 24 3.43 0.63 7.56
CA VAL A 24 3.91 1.98 7.22
C VAL A 24 4.52 1.92 5.83
N VAL A 25 4.04 2.76 4.93
CA VAL A 25 4.54 2.85 3.56
C VAL A 25 5.17 4.22 3.37
N VAL A 26 6.42 4.25 2.89
CA VAL A 26 7.11 5.49 2.55
C VAL A 26 7.51 5.41 1.08
N VAL A 27 6.99 6.32 0.27
CA VAL A 27 7.33 6.38 -1.16
C VAL A 27 8.70 7.04 -1.33
N THR A 28 9.59 6.39 -2.08
CA THR A 28 10.94 6.87 -2.31
C THR A 28 11.16 7.37 -3.73
N LYS A 29 10.37 6.85 -4.70
CA LYS A 29 10.44 7.26 -6.11
C LYS A 29 9.05 7.21 -6.72
N GLY A 30 8.81 8.11 -7.67
CA GLY A 30 7.55 8.17 -8.41
C GLY A 30 6.37 8.53 -7.53
N THR A 31 5.16 8.33 -8.04
CA THR A 31 3.92 8.62 -7.33
C THR A 31 3.09 7.35 -7.25
N MET A 32 2.65 7.01 -6.05
CA MET A 32 1.73 5.90 -5.84
C MET A 32 0.35 6.44 -5.55
N THR A 33 -0.67 5.84 -6.16
CA THR A 33 -2.07 6.15 -5.88
C THR A 33 -2.60 5.07 -4.95
N ASN A 34 -2.93 5.48 -3.73
CA ASN A 34 -3.50 4.58 -2.73
C ASN A 34 -5.00 4.82 -2.67
N VAL A 35 -5.77 3.75 -2.86
CA VAL A 35 -7.24 3.82 -2.85
C VAL A 35 -7.75 2.94 -1.72
N ARG A 36 -8.39 3.56 -0.73
CA ARG A 36 -9.02 2.85 0.39
C ARG A 36 -10.52 2.79 0.19
N LEU A 37 -11.12 1.68 0.57
CA LEU A 37 -12.58 1.54 0.58
C LEU A 37 -13.06 1.82 2.00
N VAL A 38 -13.78 2.92 2.18
CA VAL A 38 -14.33 3.33 3.47
C VAL A 38 -15.85 3.43 3.32
N ASP A 39 -16.56 2.56 4.00
CA ASP A 39 -18.04 2.51 3.95
C ASP A 39 -18.57 2.43 2.51
N GLY A 40 -17.90 1.65 1.66
CA GLY A 40 -18.29 1.46 0.27
C GLY A 40 -17.84 2.58 -0.67
N ASN A 41 -17.16 3.59 -0.15
CA ASN A 41 -16.67 4.72 -0.96
C ASN A 41 -15.17 4.65 -1.13
N GLU A 42 -14.69 5.06 -2.31
CA GLU A 42 -13.25 5.13 -2.57
C GLU A 42 -12.69 6.44 -2.02
N VAL A 43 -11.61 6.32 -1.24
CA VAL A 43 -10.82 7.47 -0.78
C VAL A 43 -9.47 7.38 -1.45
N VAL A 44 -9.18 8.32 -2.34
CA VAL A 44 -7.99 8.32 -3.18
C VAL A 44 -6.94 9.27 -2.62
N SER A 45 -5.72 8.78 -2.46
CA SER A 45 -4.58 9.58 -2.00
C SER A 45 -3.42 9.39 -2.98
N LEU A 46 -2.84 10.51 -3.41
CA LEU A 46 -1.61 10.50 -4.20
C LEU A 46 -0.44 10.67 -3.24
N VAL A 47 0.51 9.74 -3.29
CA VAL A 47 1.65 9.74 -2.36
C VAL A 47 2.92 9.92 -3.16
N GLN A 48 3.62 11.01 -2.90
CA GLN A 48 4.85 11.39 -3.60
C GLN A 48 6.10 11.04 -2.78
N PRO A 49 7.29 11.05 -3.40
CA PRO A 49 8.53 10.73 -2.70
C PRO A 49 8.72 11.58 -1.43
N GLY A 50 9.15 10.93 -0.37
CA GLY A 50 9.33 11.56 0.94
C GLY A 50 8.08 11.54 1.80
N ASN A 51 6.92 11.22 1.22
CA ASN A 51 5.67 11.09 1.96
C ASN A 51 5.28 9.62 2.10
N GLY A 52 4.40 9.36 3.03
CA GLY A 52 3.96 8.01 3.30
C GLY A 52 2.56 7.97 3.84
N PHE A 53 2.11 6.76 4.13
CA PHE A 53 0.81 6.54 4.73
C PHE A 53 0.86 5.34 5.67
N LEU A 54 -0.07 5.34 6.61
CA LEU A 54 -0.22 4.27 7.58
C LEU A 54 -1.45 3.44 7.20
N GLU A 55 -1.25 2.14 7.05
CA GLU A 55 -2.32 1.18 6.83
C GLU A 55 -2.35 0.18 7.98
N GLY A 56 -3.45 -0.52 8.16
CA GLY A 56 -3.50 -1.51 9.21
C GLY A 56 -4.88 -1.75 9.78
N HIS A 57 -5.90 -1.20 9.14
CA HIS A 57 -7.27 -1.49 9.52
C HIS A 57 -7.77 -2.69 8.72
N PRO A 58 -8.05 -3.83 9.39
CA PRO A 58 -8.58 -5.00 8.68
C PRO A 58 -9.90 -4.71 7.96
N ASP A 59 -10.63 -3.68 8.43
CA ASP A 59 -11.93 -3.29 7.90
C ASP A 59 -11.85 -2.30 6.74
N GLU A 60 -10.64 -1.86 6.36
CA GLU A 60 -10.44 -0.90 5.28
C GLU A 60 -9.55 -1.51 4.20
N PRO A 61 -10.14 -2.30 3.28
CA PRO A 61 -9.39 -2.82 2.14
C PRO A 61 -8.85 -1.68 1.28
N HIS A 62 -7.68 -1.89 0.71
CA HIS A 62 -7.10 -0.89 -0.19
C HIS A 62 -6.37 -1.57 -1.35
N TYR A 63 -6.17 -0.80 -2.41
CA TYR A 63 -5.26 -1.18 -3.47
C TYR A 63 -4.34 -0.01 -3.79
N VAL A 64 -3.18 -0.32 -4.36
CA VAL A 64 -2.18 0.68 -4.73
C VAL A 64 -1.87 0.50 -6.21
N THR A 65 -1.91 1.60 -6.95
CA THR A 65 -1.65 1.56 -8.39
C THR A 65 -0.69 2.67 -8.78
N ASN A 66 0.07 2.44 -9.86
CA ASN A 66 0.91 3.47 -10.44
C ASN A 66 0.30 3.92 -11.77
N ARG A 67 -0.28 5.11 -11.78
CA ARG A 67 -0.90 5.70 -12.96
C ARG A 67 0.08 6.50 -13.83
N GLY A 68 1.36 6.40 -13.51
CA GLY A 68 2.42 7.06 -14.27
C GLY A 68 2.73 8.47 -13.76
N PRO A 69 3.62 9.17 -14.45
CA PRO A 69 4.33 8.76 -15.67
C PRO A 69 5.59 7.91 -15.43
N GLU A 70 6.05 7.77 -14.17
CA GLU A 70 7.32 7.12 -13.85
C GLU A 70 7.12 5.87 -12.98
N PRO A 71 8.06 4.90 -13.04
CA PRO A 71 8.05 3.79 -12.08
C PRO A 71 8.10 4.33 -10.64
N ALA A 72 7.45 3.63 -9.73
CA ALA A 72 7.41 4.02 -8.33
C ALA A 72 8.12 3.00 -7.44
N GLU A 73 8.63 3.48 -6.32
CA GLU A 73 9.28 2.63 -5.32
C GLU A 73 8.84 3.08 -3.93
N ALA A 74 8.62 2.11 -3.06
CA ALA A 74 8.32 2.40 -1.66
C ALA A 74 9.05 1.43 -0.74
N MET A 75 9.37 1.91 0.46
CA MET A 75 9.80 1.06 1.56
C MET A 75 8.58 0.82 2.43
N VAL A 76 8.28 -0.45 2.66
CA VAL A 76 7.09 -0.87 3.39
C VAL A 76 7.52 -1.60 4.65
N THR A 77 7.08 -1.11 5.80
CA THR A 77 7.37 -1.73 7.09
C THR A 77 6.11 -2.40 7.62
N PHE A 78 6.18 -3.71 7.78
CA PHE A 78 5.12 -4.52 8.35
C PHE A 78 5.41 -4.76 9.83
N ALA A 79 4.56 -4.26 10.70
CA ALA A 79 4.62 -4.55 12.13
C ALA A 79 3.93 -5.90 12.38
N SER A 80 4.34 -6.92 11.65
CA SER A 80 3.67 -8.20 11.68
C SER A 80 4.04 -9.02 12.91
N VAL A 81 3.05 -9.76 13.43
CA VAL A 81 3.26 -10.78 14.43
C VAL A 81 3.75 -12.02 13.71
N GLU A 82 4.69 -12.75 14.31
CA GLU A 82 5.21 -13.99 13.76
C GLU A 82 4.06 -14.94 13.41
N GLY A 83 4.11 -15.51 12.20
CA GLY A 83 3.09 -16.42 11.70
C GLY A 83 1.94 -15.77 10.94
N LEU A 84 1.82 -14.44 10.95
CA LEU A 84 0.80 -13.75 10.17
C LEU A 84 1.34 -13.32 8.80
N PRO A 85 0.49 -13.32 7.77
CA PRO A 85 0.90 -12.86 6.44
C PRO A 85 1.09 -11.35 6.41
N ASN A 86 1.83 -10.86 5.39
CA ASN A 86 2.01 -9.43 5.19
C ASN A 86 0.71 -8.76 4.75
N MET A 87 -0.11 -9.46 3.98
CA MET A 87 -1.39 -8.95 3.52
C MET A 87 -2.36 -10.12 3.26
N VAL A 88 -3.65 -9.80 3.26
CA VAL A 88 -4.72 -10.76 2.98
C VAL A 88 -5.44 -10.31 1.73
N PRO A 89 -5.31 -11.04 0.60
CA PRO A 89 -5.99 -10.67 -0.64
C PRO A 89 -7.52 -10.73 -0.48
N MET A 90 -8.19 -9.84 -1.20
CA MET A 90 -9.64 -9.80 -1.29
C MET A 90 -10.06 -10.38 -2.63
N ASN A 91 -10.98 -11.33 -2.60
CA ASN A 91 -11.52 -11.92 -3.83
C ASN A 91 -12.79 -11.20 -4.26
#